data_bc951939b240acaceec074380fe49f8a
#
_entry.id   bc951939b240acaceec074380fe49f8a
#
_cell.length_a   1.000
_cell.length_b   1.000
_cell.length_c   1.000
_cell.angle_alpha   90.00
_cell.angle_beta   90.00
_cell.angle_gamma   90.00
#
_symmetry.space_group_name_H-M   'P 1'
#
loop_
_entity.id
_entity.type
_entity.pdbx_description
1 polymer ?
#
loop_
_entity_poly.entity_id
_entity_poly.type
_entity_poly.pdbx_seq_one_letter_code
_entity_poly.pdbx_strand_id
1 'polypeptide(L)'
;AWHSAGTYRITDGRGGAGMGQQRFAPLNSWPDNANLDKARRLIWPIKQKYGNAISWADLMILTGNVALESMGFKTFGFAGGRADVWEPEELYWGPEGTWLGDSRYSGERQLEEPLAAVQMGLIYVNPEGPNGNPDPVLAARDIRETFSRMAMNDEETVALIAGGHTFGKTHGAGDPSLVGADPEGADLEDQGLGWKSTHGTGIGADAITGGPEVTWTQTPVQWSN
;
A
#
# COMPACT_ATOMS: atom_id res chain seq x y z
N ALA A 1 -5.89 5.23 -4.22
CA ALA A 1 -6.16 4.18 -5.23
C ALA A 1 -5.36 2.91 -4.95
N TRP A 2 -4.06 3.02 -4.71
CA TRP A 2 -3.17 1.88 -4.45
C TRP A 2 -3.67 0.96 -3.33
N HIS A 3 -3.92 1.51 -2.16
CA HIS A 3 -4.33 0.72 -0.99
C HIS A 3 -5.78 0.22 -1.07
N SER A 4 -6.63 0.88 -1.85
CA SER A 4 -7.93 0.30 -2.19
C SER A 4 -7.79 -0.85 -3.20
N ALA A 5 -6.90 -0.72 -4.18
CA ALA A 5 -6.62 -1.81 -5.13
C ALA A 5 -6.12 -3.07 -4.42
N GLY A 6 -5.24 -2.92 -3.42
CA GLY A 6 -4.71 -4.01 -2.61
C GLY A 6 -5.74 -4.74 -1.73
N THR A 7 -6.97 -4.28 -1.66
CA THR A 7 -8.06 -4.99 -0.98
C THR A 7 -8.76 -6.00 -1.87
N TYR A 8 -8.48 -6.00 -3.18
CA TYR A 8 -9.09 -6.96 -4.10
C TYR A 8 -8.69 -8.40 -3.75
N ARG A 9 -9.64 -9.31 -3.81
CA ARG A 9 -9.41 -10.73 -3.59
C ARG A 9 -10.15 -11.58 -4.63
N ILE A 10 -9.40 -12.49 -5.25
CA ILE A 10 -9.93 -13.29 -6.36
C ILE A 10 -10.93 -14.35 -5.91
N THR A 11 -10.90 -14.72 -4.63
CA THR A 11 -11.76 -15.78 -4.07
C THR A 11 -13.25 -15.44 -4.12
N ASP A 12 -13.61 -14.16 -3.96
CA ASP A 12 -15.00 -13.69 -3.99
C ASP A 12 -15.21 -12.43 -4.83
N GLY A 13 -14.15 -11.88 -5.42
CA GLY A 13 -14.21 -10.69 -6.28
C GLY A 13 -14.45 -9.38 -5.55
N ARG A 14 -14.38 -9.35 -4.22
CA ARG A 14 -14.59 -8.16 -3.41
C ARG A 14 -13.34 -7.30 -3.31
N GLY A 15 -13.55 -6.06 -2.86
CA GLY A 15 -12.48 -5.11 -2.70
C GLY A 15 -12.06 -4.43 -4.01
N GLY A 16 -10.89 -3.80 -3.98
CA GLY A 16 -10.33 -3.10 -5.13
C GLY A 16 -10.66 -1.62 -5.20
N ALA A 17 -10.10 -0.95 -6.20
CA ALA A 17 -10.21 0.51 -6.36
C ALA A 17 -11.42 0.95 -7.20
N GLY A 18 -12.21 0.01 -7.70
CA GLY A 18 -13.23 0.27 -8.72
C GLY A 18 -14.49 1.00 -8.26
N MET A 19 -14.67 1.21 -6.95
CA MET A 19 -15.93 1.72 -6.39
C MET A 19 -15.73 2.94 -5.47
N GLY A 20 -14.52 3.47 -5.36
CA GLY A 20 -14.23 4.60 -4.50
C GLY A 20 -14.27 4.30 -2.99
N GLN A 21 -14.03 3.07 -2.59
CA GLN A 21 -14.07 2.59 -1.20
C GLN A 21 -13.12 3.33 -0.25
N GLN A 22 -12.04 3.91 -0.75
CA GLN A 22 -11.11 4.69 0.06
C GLN A 22 -11.75 5.87 0.81
N ARG A 23 -12.96 6.26 0.46
CA ARG A 23 -13.74 7.28 1.19
C ARG A 23 -14.28 6.81 2.53
N PHE A 24 -14.33 5.52 2.74
CA PHE A 24 -15.02 4.87 3.85
C PHE A 24 -14.08 4.10 4.77
N ALA A 25 -14.53 3.89 6.00
CA ALA A 25 -13.85 3.01 6.93
C ALA A 25 -13.91 1.54 6.42
N PRO A 26 -12.91 0.71 6.73
CA PRO A 26 -11.70 1.04 7.50
C PRO A 26 -10.58 1.66 6.65
N LEU A 27 -10.70 1.63 5.32
CA LEU A 27 -9.65 2.05 4.39
C LEU A 27 -9.17 3.50 4.61
N ASN A 28 -10.09 4.41 4.90
CA ASN A 28 -9.77 5.82 5.10
C ASN A 28 -8.99 6.11 6.39
N SER A 29 -8.91 5.15 7.29
CA SER A 29 -8.21 5.26 8.58
C SER A 29 -6.94 4.42 8.67
N TRP A 30 -6.61 3.66 7.63
CA TRP A 30 -5.36 2.92 7.61
C TRP A 30 -4.15 3.86 7.68
N PRO A 31 -3.05 3.48 8.37
CA PRO A 31 -1.86 4.32 8.50
C PRO A 31 -1.34 4.84 7.15
N ASP A 32 -1.24 3.97 6.15
CA ASP A 32 -0.78 4.33 4.81
C ASP A 32 -1.76 5.21 4.02
N ASN A 33 -3.00 5.30 4.46
CA ASN A 33 -4.02 6.17 3.90
C ASN A 33 -4.24 7.45 4.71
N ALA A 34 -3.44 7.66 5.75
CA ALA A 34 -3.50 8.88 6.56
C ALA A 34 -3.31 10.12 5.68
N ASN A 35 -4.07 11.18 5.98
CA ASN A 35 -4.06 12.44 5.24
C ASN A 35 -4.57 12.39 3.78
N LEU A 36 -5.07 11.28 3.26
CA LEU A 36 -5.66 11.24 1.92
C LEU A 36 -7.00 11.97 1.83
N ASP A 37 -7.63 12.30 2.95
CA ASP A 37 -8.73 13.26 3.00
C ASP A 37 -8.32 14.64 2.48
N LYS A 38 -7.07 15.06 2.70
CA LYS A 38 -6.51 16.30 2.13
C LYS A 38 -6.44 16.22 0.61
N ALA A 39 -6.00 15.10 0.05
CA ALA A 39 -6.01 14.89 -1.39
C ALA A 39 -7.43 14.95 -1.97
N ARG A 40 -8.41 14.32 -1.31
CA ARG A 40 -9.82 14.40 -1.73
C ARG A 40 -10.36 15.84 -1.67
N ARG A 41 -10.00 16.60 -0.64
CA ARG A 41 -10.37 18.03 -0.57
C ARG A 41 -9.72 18.85 -1.68
N LEU A 42 -8.49 18.54 -2.06
CA LEU A 42 -7.80 19.24 -3.15
C LEU A 42 -8.50 19.05 -4.50
N ILE A 43 -9.03 17.85 -4.77
CA ILE A 43 -9.76 17.55 -6.02
C ILE A 43 -11.26 17.83 -5.92
N TRP A 44 -11.78 18.23 -4.75
CA TRP A 44 -13.18 18.55 -4.55
C TRP A 44 -13.75 19.60 -5.53
N PRO A 45 -13.05 20.70 -5.85
CA PRO A 45 -13.55 21.66 -6.83
C PRO A 45 -13.81 21.03 -8.20
N ILE A 46 -13.03 20.02 -8.59
CA ILE A 46 -13.25 19.27 -9.84
C ILE A 46 -14.53 18.45 -9.72
N LYS A 47 -14.70 17.74 -8.62
CA LYS A 47 -15.93 16.97 -8.36
C LYS A 47 -17.17 17.86 -8.35
N GLN A 48 -17.10 19.04 -7.74
CA GLN A 48 -18.18 20.02 -7.74
C GLN A 48 -18.52 20.49 -9.17
N LYS A 49 -17.50 20.79 -9.98
CA LYS A 49 -17.68 21.26 -11.35
C LYS A 49 -18.38 20.23 -12.23
N TYR A 50 -17.99 18.97 -12.13
CA TYR A 50 -18.49 17.91 -13.02
C TYR A 50 -19.65 17.10 -12.40
N GLY A 51 -19.90 17.22 -11.12
CA GLY A 51 -21.03 16.57 -10.44
C GLY A 51 -21.10 15.06 -10.71
N ASN A 52 -22.23 14.63 -11.23
CA ASN A 52 -22.45 13.22 -11.57
C ASN A 52 -21.86 12.78 -12.92
N ALA A 53 -21.27 13.70 -13.69
CA ALA A 53 -20.58 13.34 -14.94
C ALA A 53 -19.26 12.56 -14.69
N ILE A 54 -18.74 12.60 -13.47
CA ILE A 54 -17.60 11.79 -13.05
C ILE A 54 -17.85 11.21 -11.65
N SER A 55 -17.66 9.90 -11.50
CA SER A 55 -17.70 9.26 -10.19
C SER A 55 -16.48 9.64 -9.34
N TRP A 56 -16.54 9.46 -8.02
CA TRP A 56 -15.37 9.54 -7.18
C TRP A 56 -14.34 8.46 -7.50
N ALA A 57 -14.81 7.25 -7.83
CA ALA A 57 -13.93 6.17 -8.26
C ALA A 57 -13.10 6.58 -9.47
N ASP A 58 -13.75 7.07 -10.52
CA ASP A 58 -13.06 7.54 -11.72
C ASP A 58 -12.16 8.74 -11.45
N LEU A 59 -12.63 9.72 -10.69
CA LEU A 59 -11.84 10.92 -10.37
C LEU A 59 -10.56 10.56 -9.60
N MET A 60 -10.63 9.65 -8.63
CA MET A 60 -9.45 9.23 -7.87
C MET A 60 -8.45 8.46 -8.73
N ILE A 61 -8.91 7.57 -9.61
CA ILE A 61 -8.04 6.85 -10.53
C ILE A 61 -7.39 7.83 -11.53
N LEU A 62 -8.15 8.70 -12.13
CA LEU A 62 -7.64 9.73 -13.04
C LEU A 62 -6.60 10.62 -12.35
N THR A 63 -6.85 11.01 -11.11
CA THR A 63 -5.90 11.80 -10.32
C THR A 63 -4.58 11.05 -10.13
N GLY A 64 -4.64 9.75 -9.85
CA GLY A 64 -3.46 8.89 -9.75
C GLY A 64 -2.67 8.86 -11.06
N ASN A 65 -3.35 8.65 -12.19
CA ASN A 65 -2.70 8.66 -13.51
C ASN A 65 -2.03 10.01 -13.81
N VAL A 66 -2.73 11.11 -13.61
CA VAL A 66 -2.18 12.45 -13.82
C VAL A 66 -0.96 12.72 -12.92
N ALA A 67 -1.01 12.28 -11.67
CA ALA A 67 0.13 12.39 -10.77
C ALA A 67 1.34 11.61 -11.28
N LEU A 68 1.15 10.35 -11.67
CA LEU A 68 2.22 9.52 -12.25
C LEU A 68 2.80 10.13 -13.53
N GLU A 69 1.96 10.62 -14.42
CA GLU A 69 2.38 11.26 -15.66
C GLU A 69 3.15 12.56 -15.42
N SER A 70 2.74 13.33 -14.41
CA SER A 70 3.47 14.55 -14.00
C SER A 70 4.87 14.26 -13.45
N MET A 71 5.10 13.04 -12.98
CA MET A 71 6.40 12.57 -12.50
C MET A 71 7.21 11.86 -13.61
N GLY A 72 6.72 11.84 -14.85
CA GLY A 72 7.41 11.27 -16.00
C GLY A 72 7.09 9.81 -16.31
N PHE A 73 6.22 9.16 -15.55
CA PHE A 73 5.75 7.80 -15.84
C PHE A 73 4.68 7.84 -16.95
N LYS A 74 4.77 6.92 -17.89
CA LYS A 74 3.78 6.79 -18.98
C LYS A 74 2.71 5.78 -18.59
N THR A 75 1.53 6.22 -18.25
CA THR A 75 0.38 5.34 -17.99
C THR A 75 -0.16 4.72 -19.27
N PHE A 76 -0.90 3.62 -19.16
CA PHE A 76 -1.60 3.02 -20.32
C PHE A 76 -2.81 3.85 -20.78
N GLY A 77 -3.16 4.88 -20.03
CA GLY A 77 -4.33 5.71 -20.28
C GLY A 77 -5.41 5.54 -19.21
N PHE A 78 -6.61 6.00 -19.54
CA PHE A 78 -7.73 6.04 -18.63
C PHE A 78 -9.02 5.62 -19.33
N ALA A 79 -9.78 4.76 -18.68
CA ALA A 79 -11.17 4.47 -19.05
C ALA A 79 -12.08 4.75 -17.86
N GLY A 80 -13.12 5.54 -18.07
CA GLY A 80 -14.15 5.85 -17.07
C GLY A 80 -15.30 4.85 -17.09
N GLY A 81 -16.25 5.07 -16.19
CA GLY A 81 -17.47 4.27 -16.09
C GLY A 81 -17.63 3.50 -14.78
N ARG A 82 -16.73 3.71 -13.81
CA ARG A 82 -16.85 3.13 -12.48
C ARG A 82 -17.97 3.82 -11.71
N ALA A 83 -18.81 3.02 -11.07
CA ALA A 83 -19.86 3.53 -10.20
C ALA A 83 -19.35 3.72 -8.77
N ASP A 84 -19.80 4.78 -8.11
CA ASP A 84 -19.53 4.98 -6.69
C ASP A 84 -20.43 4.09 -5.83
N VAL A 85 -19.85 3.52 -4.77
CA VAL A 85 -20.64 3.05 -3.62
C VAL A 85 -20.90 4.21 -2.66
N TRP A 86 -21.97 4.09 -1.87
CA TRP A 86 -22.43 5.12 -0.93
C TRP A 86 -22.29 4.72 0.53
N GLU A 87 -21.81 3.52 0.77
CA GLU A 87 -21.54 2.94 2.08
C GLU A 87 -20.30 2.05 2.01
N PRO A 88 -19.69 1.73 3.16
CA PRO A 88 -18.58 0.78 3.21
C PRO A 88 -19.01 -0.58 2.67
N GLU A 89 -18.13 -1.22 1.90
CA GLU A 89 -18.34 -2.61 1.50
C GLU A 89 -18.17 -3.54 2.71
N GLU A 90 -19.08 -4.48 2.90
CA GLU A 90 -18.97 -5.51 3.92
C GLU A 90 -17.91 -6.55 3.50
N LEU A 91 -16.67 -6.28 3.86
CA LEU A 91 -15.56 -7.22 3.73
C LEU A 91 -15.28 -7.88 5.06
N TYR A 92 -14.98 -9.17 5.02
CA TYR A 92 -14.41 -9.82 6.19
C TYR A 92 -12.93 -9.46 6.32
N TRP A 93 -12.59 -8.77 7.39
CA TRP A 93 -11.23 -8.32 7.68
C TRP A 93 -10.55 -9.15 8.78
N GLY A 94 -11.28 -10.07 9.38
CA GLY A 94 -10.85 -10.78 10.57
C GLY A 94 -11.01 -9.97 11.86
N PRO A 95 -10.65 -10.54 13.01
CA PRO A 95 -10.72 -9.87 14.30
C PRO A 95 -9.81 -8.63 14.34
N GLU A 96 -10.33 -7.53 14.88
CA GLU A 96 -9.59 -6.25 14.93
C GLU A 96 -8.22 -6.37 15.62
N GLY A 97 -8.13 -7.15 16.69
CA GLY A 97 -6.86 -7.38 17.39
C GLY A 97 -5.78 -8.08 16.57
N THR A 98 -6.12 -8.67 15.43
CA THR A 98 -5.16 -9.33 14.53
C THR A 98 -4.80 -8.47 13.31
N TRP A 99 -5.53 -7.37 13.08
CA TRP A 99 -5.35 -6.54 11.88
C TRP A 99 -3.97 -5.91 11.76
N LEU A 100 -3.40 -5.54 12.89
CA LEU A 100 -2.17 -4.75 12.98
C LEU A 100 -0.96 -5.60 13.37
N GLY A 101 -1.15 -6.89 13.50
CA GLY A 101 -0.10 -7.84 13.84
C GLY A 101 0.08 -8.89 12.76
N ASP A 102 1.11 -9.69 12.90
CA ASP A 102 1.42 -10.82 12.02
C ASP A 102 0.66 -12.09 12.43
N SER A 103 -0.47 -11.94 13.12
CA SER A 103 -1.25 -13.03 13.71
C SER A 103 -2.33 -13.62 12.80
N ARG A 104 -2.36 -13.23 11.53
CA ARG A 104 -3.30 -13.76 10.51
C ARG A 104 -2.82 -15.04 9.86
N TYR A 105 -1.61 -15.44 10.13
CA TYR A 105 -1.04 -16.69 9.68
C TYR A 105 -1.19 -17.78 10.74
N SER A 106 -1.34 -19.02 10.30
CA SER A 106 -1.32 -20.22 11.14
C SER A 106 -0.33 -21.25 10.61
N GLY A 107 0.08 -22.21 11.44
CA GLY A 107 1.00 -23.27 11.04
C GLY A 107 2.27 -22.74 10.39
N GLU A 108 2.61 -23.25 9.22
CA GLU A 108 3.77 -22.80 8.41
C GLU A 108 3.42 -21.58 7.55
N ARG A 109 2.89 -20.54 8.15
CA ARG A 109 2.47 -19.29 7.52
C ARG A 109 1.37 -19.50 6.47
N GLN A 110 0.31 -20.15 6.88
CA GLN A 110 -0.91 -20.24 6.09
C GLN A 110 -1.79 -19.04 6.41
N LEU A 111 -2.06 -18.22 5.40
CA LEU A 111 -2.94 -17.06 5.54
C LEU A 111 -4.39 -17.51 5.63
N GLU A 112 -5.13 -16.95 6.60
CA GLU A 112 -6.55 -17.21 6.78
C GLU A 112 -7.35 -16.91 5.49
N GLU A 113 -8.27 -17.79 5.13
CA GLU A 113 -9.24 -17.56 4.08
C GLU A 113 -10.42 -16.71 4.60
N PRO A 114 -10.95 -15.80 3.79
CA PRO A 114 -10.63 -15.45 2.40
C PRO A 114 -9.70 -14.21 2.27
N LEU A 115 -8.88 -13.91 3.27
CA LEU A 115 -8.06 -12.70 3.30
C LEU A 115 -7.06 -12.67 2.13
N ALA A 116 -6.89 -11.48 1.53
CA ALA A 116 -5.79 -11.17 0.62
C ALA A 116 -4.74 -10.30 1.32
N ALA A 117 -5.14 -9.19 1.92
CA ALA A 117 -4.25 -8.36 2.72
C ALA A 117 -3.85 -9.07 4.01
N VAL A 118 -2.55 -9.08 4.32
CA VAL A 118 -2.01 -9.75 5.51
C VAL A 118 -2.09 -8.91 6.77
N GLN A 119 -1.94 -7.60 6.62
CA GLN A 119 -2.05 -6.62 7.70
C GLN A 119 -2.89 -5.43 7.27
N MET A 120 -3.79 -5.00 8.13
CA MET A 120 -4.56 -3.78 7.92
C MET A 120 -3.67 -2.55 8.08
N GLY A 121 -3.64 -1.71 7.04
CA GLY A 121 -2.78 -0.54 7.02
C GLY A 121 -1.36 -0.81 6.51
N LEU A 122 -0.88 -2.03 6.60
CA LEU A 122 0.35 -2.52 6.00
C LEU A 122 -0.04 -3.67 5.06
N ILE A 123 -0.66 -3.35 3.97
CA ILE A 123 -1.58 -4.20 3.20
C ILE A 123 -0.97 -5.52 2.73
N TYR A 124 0.31 -5.55 2.44
CA TYR A 124 0.89 -6.65 1.66
C TYR A 124 1.71 -7.63 2.49
N VAL A 125 2.70 -7.13 3.22
CA VAL A 125 3.59 -7.95 4.05
C VAL A 125 4.04 -7.17 5.27
N ASN A 126 4.51 -7.87 6.29
CA ASN A 126 5.16 -7.25 7.42
C ASN A 126 6.48 -6.60 6.97
N PRO A 127 6.65 -5.28 7.18
CA PRO A 127 7.85 -4.55 6.75
C PRO A 127 9.15 -5.03 7.41
N GLU A 128 9.04 -5.63 8.59
CA GLU A 128 10.19 -6.21 9.33
C GLU A 128 10.44 -7.68 8.94
N GLY A 129 9.71 -8.19 7.97
CA GLY A 129 9.76 -9.58 7.55
C GLY A 129 8.86 -10.53 8.35
N PRO A 130 8.72 -11.77 7.91
CA PRO A 130 7.87 -12.77 8.54
C PRO A 130 8.27 -13.00 10.02
N ASN A 131 7.32 -12.86 10.92
CA ASN A 131 7.54 -12.96 12.37
C ASN A 131 8.61 -11.99 12.92
N GLY A 132 8.80 -10.84 12.27
CA GLY A 132 9.83 -9.87 12.62
C GLY A 132 11.26 -10.32 12.23
N ASN A 133 11.38 -11.28 11.33
CA ASN A 133 12.65 -11.74 10.78
C ASN A 133 12.88 -11.12 9.39
N PRO A 134 13.86 -10.22 9.21
CA PRO A 134 14.09 -9.52 7.95
C PRO A 134 14.80 -10.38 6.89
N ASP A 135 14.39 -11.63 6.73
CA ASP A 135 14.91 -12.53 5.71
C ASP A 135 14.12 -12.36 4.40
N PRO A 136 14.74 -11.87 3.31
CA PRO A 136 14.03 -11.64 2.06
C PRO A 136 13.52 -12.93 1.40
N VAL A 137 14.15 -14.08 1.65
CA VAL A 137 13.70 -15.36 1.12
C VAL A 137 12.42 -15.82 1.80
N LEU A 138 12.34 -15.63 3.12
CA LEU A 138 11.11 -15.93 3.87
C LEU A 138 9.99 -14.95 3.49
N ALA A 139 10.32 -13.68 3.30
CA ALA A 139 9.35 -12.67 2.85
C ALA A 139 8.77 -12.99 1.47
N ALA A 140 9.56 -13.56 0.56
CA ALA A 140 9.10 -13.90 -0.79
C ALA A 140 7.89 -14.84 -0.79
N ARG A 141 7.79 -15.75 0.17
CA ARG A 141 6.63 -16.65 0.30
C ARG A 141 5.36 -15.87 0.62
N ASP A 142 5.42 -14.99 1.61
CA ASP A 142 4.29 -14.16 2.02
C ASP A 142 3.87 -13.19 0.91
N ILE A 143 4.83 -12.61 0.21
CA ILE A 143 4.60 -11.74 -0.95
C ILE A 143 3.81 -12.51 -2.02
N ARG A 144 4.27 -13.68 -2.42
CA ARG A 144 3.59 -14.50 -3.43
C ARG A 144 2.18 -14.88 -3.01
N GLU A 145 2.01 -15.34 -1.78
CA GLU A 145 0.69 -15.69 -1.24
C GLU A 145 -0.27 -14.50 -1.31
N THR A 146 0.16 -13.35 -0.82
CA THR A 146 -0.65 -12.14 -0.78
C THR A 146 -1.03 -11.66 -2.18
N PHE A 147 -0.06 -11.54 -3.07
CA PHE A 147 -0.29 -10.99 -4.41
C PHE A 147 -1.02 -11.98 -5.32
N SER A 148 -0.82 -13.29 -5.16
CA SER A 148 -1.61 -14.29 -5.89
C SER A 148 -3.10 -14.21 -5.55
N ARG A 149 -3.45 -13.91 -4.30
CA ARG A 149 -4.84 -13.68 -3.87
C ARG A 149 -5.44 -12.39 -4.44
N MET A 150 -4.60 -11.47 -4.92
CA MET A 150 -4.99 -10.27 -5.66
C MET A 150 -4.93 -10.47 -7.19
N ALA A 151 -4.82 -11.71 -7.67
CA ALA A 151 -4.74 -12.10 -9.08
C ALA A 151 -3.46 -11.65 -9.79
N MET A 152 -2.35 -11.51 -9.08
CA MET A 152 -1.05 -11.10 -9.64
C MET A 152 -0.07 -12.28 -9.65
N ASN A 153 0.66 -12.43 -10.75
CA ASN A 153 1.78 -13.33 -10.85
C ASN A 153 3.09 -12.68 -10.35
N ASP A 154 4.19 -13.44 -10.33
CA ASP A 154 5.47 -12.95 -9.82
C ASP A 154 6.01 -11.75 -10.62
N GLU A 155 5.88 -11.76 -11.95
CA GLU A 155 6.35 -10.67 -12.82
C GLU A 155 5.56 -9.38 -12.58
N GLU A 156 4.25 -9.47 -12.51
CA GLU A 156 3.35 -8.35 -12.20
C GLU A 156 3.61 -7.81 -10.79
N THR A 157 3.85 -8.70 -9.82
CA THR A 157 4.18 -8.33 -8.44
C THR A 157 5.48 -7.56 -8.35
N VAL A 158 6.53 -8.03 -9.01
CA VAL A 158 7.83 -7.33 -9.04
C VAL A 158 7.70 -5.99 -9.76
N ALA A 159 7.01 -5.94 -10.89
CA ALA A 159 6.78 -4.70 -11.63
C ALA A 159 6.02 -3.66 -10.79
N LEU A 160 4.99 -4.10 -10.05
CA LEU A 160 4.22 -3.24 -9.17
C LEU A 160 5.08 -2.69 -8.02
N ILE A 161 5.80 -3.56 -7.32
CA ILE A 161 6.59 -3.18 -6.14
C ILE A 161 7.77 -2.29 -6.55
N ALA A 162 8.60 -2.75 -7.47
CA ALA A 162 9.77 -2.01 -7.93
C ALA A 162 9.38 -0.70 -8.63
N GLY A 163 8.36 -0.73 -9.47
CA GLY A 163 7.83 0.47 -10.11
C GLY A 163 7.21 1.44 -9.11
N GLY A 164 6.44 0.94 -8.17
CA GLY A 164 5.80 1.76 -7.13
C GLY A 164 6.82 2.42 -6.20
N HIS A 165 7.87 1.71 -5.83
CA HIS A 165 8.94 2.24 -4.98
C HIS A 165 9.86 3.25 -5.68
N THR A 166 9.67 3.52 -6.96
CA THR A 166 10.28 4.67 -7.63
C THR A 166 9.76 5.99 -7.05
N PHE A 167 8.52 6.01 -6.55
CA PHE A 167 7.84 7.22 -6.12
C PHE A 167 7.59 7.23 -4.61
N GLY A 168 7.54 8.45 -4.08
CA GLY A 168 7.05 8.70 -2.74
C GLY A 168 7.99 8.25 -1.63
N LYS A 169 7.38 7.95 -0.51
CA LYS A 169 8.07 7.60 0.74
C LYS A 169 7.23 6.61 1.54
N THR A 170 7.85 5.99 2.55
CA THR A 170 7.12 5.30 3.59
C THR A 170 6.24 6.29 4.37
N HIS A 171 5.12 5.81 4.89
CA HIS A 171 4.24 6.58 5.77
C HIS A 171 4.30 5.97 7.16
N GLY A 172 4.89 6.68 8.08
CA GLY A 172 5.01 6.20 9.45
C GLY A 172 5.08 7.30 10.48
N ALA A 173 4.95 6.92 11.71
CA ALA A 173 5.07 7.79 12.88
C ALA A 173 6.23 7.34 13.80
N GLY A 174 7.12 6.49 13.30
CA GLY A 174 8.31 6.06 14.04
C GLY A 174 9.29 7.20 14.25
N ASP A 175 10.10 7.07 15.30
CA ASP A 175 11.10 8.07 15.64
C ASP A 175 12.16 8.18 14.52
N PRO A 176 12.34 9.36 13.90
CA PRO A 176 13.33 9.53 12.83
C PRO A 176 14.77 9.33 13.31
N SER A 177 15.05 9.40 14.59
CA SER A 177 16.38 9.11 15.14
C SER A 177 16.81 7.65 15.02
N LEU A 178 15.85 6.74 14.75
CA LEU A 178 16.09 5.32 14.53
C LEU A 178 16.48 4.98 13.09
N VAL A 179 16.40 5.96 12.18
CA VAL A 179 16.85 5.79 10.78
C VAL A 179 18.37 5.87 10.71
N GLY A 180 18.99 4.91 10.05
CA GLY A 180 20.43 4.86 9.80
C GLY A 180 20.91 5.85 8.74
N ALA A 181 22.15 5.67 8.30
CA ALA A 181 22.74 6.49 7.25
C ALA A 181 21.97 6.38 5.92
N ASP A 182 22.07 7.41 5.10
CA ASP A 182 21.59 7.37 3.71
C ASP A 182 22.19 6.15 2.99
N PRO A 183 21.44 5.47 2.11
CA PRO A 183 21.93 4.30 1.39
C PRO A 183 23.27 4.50 0.68
N GLU A 184 23.52 5.70 0.15
CA GLU A 184 24.77 6.05 -0.51
C GLU A 184 25.94 6.29 0.46
N GLY A 185 25.62 6.58 1.71
CA GLY A 185 26.61 6.76 2.80
C GLY A 185 26.76 5.54 3.69
N ALA A 186 26.03 4.46 3.39
CA ALA A 186 26.09 3.22 4.14
C ALA A 186 27.35 2.40 3.83
N ASP A 187 27.65 1.42 4.67
CA ASP A 187 28.71 0.46 4.42
C ASP A 187 28.46 -0.27 3.08
N LEU A 188 29.54 -0.70 2.42
CA LEU A 188 29.47 -1.24 1.06
C LEU A 188 28.48 -2.41 0.92
N GLU A 189 28.42 -3.28 1.91
CA GLU A 189 27.50 -4.42 1.96
C GLU A 189 26.02 -4.04 2.10
N ASP A 190 25.75 -2.81 2.51
CA ASP A 190 24.41 -2.28 2.72
C ASP A 190 23.93 -1.38 1.60
N GLN A 191 24.81 -0.94 0.72
CA GLN A 191 24.46 -0.08 -0.40
C GLN A 191 23.51 -0.80 -1.36
N GLY A 192 22.44 -0.10 -1.73
CA GLY A 192 21.39 -0.65 -2.59
C GLY A 192 20.29 -1.44 -1.88
N LEU A 193 20.41 -1.65 -0.56
CA LEU A 193 19.39 -2.33 0.23
C LEU A 193 18.35 -1.38 0.85
N GLY A 194 18.45 -0.09 0.54
CA GLY A 194 17.60 0.95 1.11
C GLY A 194 18.08 1.41 2.48
N TRP A 195 17.18 2.06 3.21
CA TRP A 195 17.47 2.62 4.54
C TRP A 195 17.47 1.53 5.61
N LYS A 196 18.48 1.51 6.44
CA LYS A 196 18.47 0.74 7.69
C LYS A 196 17.74 1.49 8.79
N SER A 197 17.08 0.76 9.68
CA SER A 197 16.41 1.29 10.85
C SER A 197 16.54 0.34 12.03
N THR A 198 16.60 0.89 13.24
CA THR A 198 16.52 0.14 14.50
C THR A 198 15.11 0.23 15.10
N HIS A 199 14.13 0.68 14.32
CA HIS A 199 12.73 0.79 14.73
C HIS A 199 12.11 -0.59 14.88
N GLY A 200 11.71 -0.93 16.09
CA GLY A 200 10.79 -2.00 16.43
C GLY A 200 10.98 -3.36 15.75
N THR A 201 9.91 -4.11 15.76
CA THR A 201 9.85 -5.49 15.23
C THR A 201 8.92 -5.62 14.02
N GLY A 202 8.16 -4.57 13.68
CA GLY A 202 7.11 -4.62 12.67
C GLY A 202 5.87 -5.41 13.09
N ILE A 203 5.74 -5.77 14.36
CA ILE A 203 4.63 -6.54 14.91
C ILE A 203 3.88 -5.71 15.96
N GLY A 204 2.56 -5.89 16.03
CA GLY A 204 1.71 -5.24 17.03
C GLY A 204 1.77 -3.71 16.93
N ALA A 205 2.16 -3.04 18.01
CA ALA A 205 2.23 -1.57 18.06
C ALA A 205 3.23 -0.97 17.06
N ASP A 206 4.32 -1.67 16.77
CA ASP A 206 5.31 -1.23 15.78
C ASP A 206 4.74 -1.26 14.36
N ALA A 207 3.89 -2.24 14.05
CA ALA A 207 3.17 -2.30 12.77
C ALA A 207 2.18 -1.14 12.62
N ILE A 208 1.51 -0.71 13.70
CA ILE A 208 0.57 0.42 13.71
C ILE A 208 1.26 1.73 13.33
N THR A 209 2.48 1.94 13.82
CA THR A 209 3.22 3.17 13.52
C THR A 209 3.72 3.23 12.07
N GLY A 210 3.77 2.11 11.36
CA GLY A 210 4.28 2.04 9.99
C GLY A 210 5.79 2.30 9.86
N GLY A 211 6.52 2.34 10.96
CA GLY A 211 7.95 2.64 10.99
C GLY A 211 8.30 4.10 10.74
N PRO A 212 9.59 4.42 10.53
CA PRO A 212 10.05 5.77 10.19
C PRO A 212 9.62 6.21 8.77
N GLU A 213 9.57 7.51 8.54
CA GLU A 213 9.34 8.08 7.20
C GLU A 213 10.67 8.26 6.47
N VAL A 214 10.85 7.52 5.38
CA VAL A 214 12.01 7.64 4.47
C VAL A 214 11.57 7.54 3.01
N THR A 215 12.34 8.12 2.09
CA THR A 215 12.08 7.99 0.65
C THR A 215 12.67 6.68 0.12
N TRP A 216 12.04 6.12 -0.92
CA TRP A 216 12.53 4.92 -1.59
C TRP A 216 13.69 5.20 -2.54
N THR A 217 13.72 6.42 -3.11
CA THR A 217 14.74 6.86 -4.06
C THR A 217 15.20 8.28 -3.74
N GLN A 218 16.29 8.70 -4.34
CA GLN A 218 16.78 10.08 -4.25
C GLN A 218 15.85 11.09 -4.94
N THR A 219 15.02 10.62 -5.87
CA THR A 219 14.11 11.46 -6.66
C THR A 219 12.65 11.01 -6.50
N PRO A 220 12.07 11.13 -5.29
CA PRO A 220 10.79 10.50 -4.96
C PRO A 220 9.57 11.06 -5.72
N VAL A 221 9.75 12.13 -6.46
CA VAL A 221 8.72 12.78 -7.30
C VAL A 221 9.02 12.68 -8.78
N GLN A 222 9.91 11.77 -9.17
CA GLN A 222 10.32 11.58 -10.55
C GLN A 222 10.48 10.09 -10.87
N TRP A 223 10.04 9.67 -12.04
CA TRP A 223 10.32 8.33 -12.55
C TRP A 223 11.82 8.19 -12.85
N SER A 224 12.51 7.31 -12.16
CA SER A 224 13.97 7.24 -12.18
C SER A 224 14.55 5.84 -12.40
N ASN A 225 13.78 4.80 -12.57
CA ASN A 225 14.25 3.43 -12.82
C ASN A 225 14.01 3.01 -14.25
#